data_35b375c862368241c12d0a9d5e2eb407
#
_entry.id   35b375c862368241c12d0a9d5e2eb407
#
_cell.length_a   1.000
_cell.length_b   1.000
_cell.length_c   1.000
_cell.angle_alpha   90.00
_cell.angle_beta   90.00
_cell.angle_gamma   90.00
#
_symmetry.space_group_name_H-M   'P 1'
#
loop_
_entity.id
_entity.type
_entity.pdbx_description
1 polymer ?
#
loop_
_entity_poly.entity_id
_entity_poly.type
_entity_poly.pdbx_seq_one_letter_code
_entity_poly.pdbx_strand_id
1 'polypeptide(L)'
;MMAAIAAADCGHQVTIIEKNEKLGKKLFITGKGRCNITNDSDVENHLNHVISNPKFMYSAFYSFDSSRMIDFLEQEGLAVKTERGNRVFQQSDKSSDVLQTLQKALRRRNVTVRLH
;
A
#
# COMPACT_ATOMS: atom_id res chain seq x y z
N MET A 1 -6.62 4.49 0.10
CA MET A 1 -6.22 4.35 -1.32
C MET A 1 -6.34 2.92 -1.81
N MET A 2 -5.69 1.90 -1.22
CA MET A 2 -5.77 0.51 -1.70
C MET A 2 -7.19 -0.04 -1.80
N ALA A 3 -8.03 0.16 -0.77
CA ALA A 3 -9.44 -0.26 -0.82
C ALA A 3 -10.22 0.39 -1.98
N ALA A 4 -9.93 1.66 -2.26
CA ALA A 4 -10.54 2.37 -3.39
C ALA A 4 -10.10 1.81 -4.75
N ILE A 5 -8.82 1.44 -4.87
CA ILE A 5 -8.28 0.78 -6.05
C ILE A 5 -8.97 -0.57 -6.27
N ALA A 6 -9.04 -1.39 -5.22
CA ALA A 6 -9.68 -2.71 -5.30
C ALA A 6 -11.17 -2.61 -5.66
N ALA A 7 -11.90 -1.67 -5.06
CA ALA A 7 -13.32 -1.46 -5.39
C ALA A 7 -13.52 -0.99 -6.83
N ALA A 8 -12.67 -0.09 -7.31
CA ALA A 8 -12.71 0.38 -8.70
C ALA A 8 -12.38 -0.75 -9.69
N ASP A 9 -11.42 -1.60 -9.38
CA ASP A 9 -11.10 -2.78 -10.19
C ASP A 9 -12.25 -3.81 -10.25
N CYS A 10 -13.13 -3.80 -9.24
CA CYS A 10 -14.39 -4.56 -9.26
C CYS A 10 -15.53 -3.85 -9.99
N GLY A 11 -15.29 -2.75 -10.67
CA GLY A 11 -16.28 -2.02 -11.47
C GLY A 11 -17.14 -1.01 -10.71
N HIS A 12 -16.79 -0.71 -9.44
CA HIS A 12 -17.53 0.26 -8.63
C HIS A 12 -17.08 1.70 -8.93
N GLN A 13 -18.05 2.61 -8.85
CA GLN A 13 -17.76 4.04 -8.83
C GLN A 13 -17.33 4.45 -7.42
N VAL A 14 -16.11 4.97 -7.28
CA VAL A 14 -15.49 5.18 -5.97
C VAL A 14 -15.17 6.66 -5.73
N THR A 15 -15.50 7.14 -4.53
CA THR A 15 -15.08 8.46 -4.04
C THR A 15 -14.32 8.31 -2.73
N ILE A 16 -13.12 8.84 -2.67
CA ILE A 16 -12.36 8.99 -1.43
C ILE A 16 -12.68 10.35 -0.82
N ILE A 17 -13.07 10.35 0.46
CA ILE A 17 -13.23 11.57 1.24
C ILE A 17 -12.05 11.65 2.21
N GLU A 18 -11.26 12.69 2.11
CA GLU A 18 -10.08 12.93 2.96
C GLU A 18 -10.18 14.31 3.61
N LYS A 19 -10.14 14.35 4.93
CA LYS A 19 -10.24 15.61 5.70
C LYS A 19 -9.02 16.52 5.61
N ASN A 20 -7.90 16.00 5.14
CA ASN A 20 -6.68 16.78 4.98
C ASN A 20 -6.59 17.38 3.57
N GLU A 21 -5.69 18.34 3.41
CA GLU A 21 -5.43 19.03 2.15
C GLU A 21 -4.78 18.15 1.07
N LYS A 22 -4.34 16.92 1.46
CA LYS A 22 -3.74 15.95 0.54
C LYS A 22 -3.87 14.52 1.04
N LEU A 23 -3.88 13.57 0.11
CA LEU A 23 -3.85 12.15 0.42
C LEU A 23 -2.51 11.72 1.00
N GLY A 24 -2.56 10.73 1.91
CA GLY A 24 -1.40 9.96 2.30
C GLY A 24 -0.41 10.66 3.22
N LYS A 25 -0.80 11.70 3.95
CA LYS A 25 0.09 12.42 4.90
C LYS A 25 0.80 11.49 5.87
N LYS A 26 0.08 10.53 6.45
CA LYS A 26 0.67 9.58 7.39
C LYS A 26 1.64 8.63 6.68
N LEU A 27 1.29 8.13 5.51
CA LEU A 27 2.15 7.27 4.71
C LEU A 27 3.47 7.97 4.36
N PHE A 28 3.39 9.25 4.02
CA PHE A 28 4.54 10.07 3.65
C PHE A 28 5.63 10.14 4.73
N ILE A 29 5.26 10.16 5.99
CA ILE A 29 6.20 10.29 7.12
C ILE A 29 6.70 8.94 7.66
N THR A 30 6.14 7.82 7.22
CA THR A 30 6.57 6.50 7.70
C THR A 30 7.98 6.15 7.24
N GLY A 31 8.63 5.20 7.92
CA GLY A 31 9.97 4.76 7.57
C GLY A 31 11.01 5.90 7.52
N LYS A 32 10.88 6.90 8.38
CA LYS A 32 11.74 8.09 8.38
C LYS A 32 11.74 8.84 7.03
N GLY A 33 10.58 8.95 6.39
CA GLY A 33 10.39 9.59 5.09
C GLY A 33 10.70 8.71 3.88
N ARG A 34 11.05 7.44 4.11
CA ARG A 34 11.30 6.46 3.03
C ARG A 34 10.08 5.62 2.69
N CYS A 35 9.08 5.54 3.56
CA CYS A 35 7.93 4.63 3.46
C CYS A 35 8.35 3.15 3.43
N ASN A 36 8.45 2.50 4.60
CA ASN A 36 8.54 1.05 4.65
C ASN A 36 7.21 0.44 4.16
N ILE A 37 7.21 -0.10 2.95
CA ILE A 37 6.00 -0.51 2.24
C ILE A 37 5.42 -1.79 2.85
N THR A 38 6.25 -2.80 2.98
CA THR A 38 5.87 -4.11 3.51
C THR A 38 7.11 -4.84 4.01
N ASN A 39 6.92 -6.08 4.45
CA ASN A 39 7.99 -7.03 4.77
C ASN A 39 7.89 -8.20 3.80
N ASP A 40 8.98 -8.52 3.13
CA ASP A 40 9.07 -9.61 2.15
C ASP A 40 9.22 -10.96 2.88
N SER A 41 8.15 -11.37 3.54
CA SER A 41 8.01 -12.62 4.28
C SER A 41 6.73 -13.32 3.89
N ASP A 42 6.63 -14.60 4.18
CA ASP A 42 5.41 -15.36 3.93
C ASP A 42 4.28 -14.99 4.92
N VAL A 43 3.10 -15.48 4.61
CA VAL A 43 1.89 -15.20 5.41
C VAL A 43 2.02 -15.72 6.83
N GLU A 44 2.60 -16.91 7.01
CA GLU A 44 2.76 -17.51 8.34
C GLU A 44 3.69 -16.68 9.22
N ASN A 45 4.80 -16.20 8.65
CA ASN A 45 5.71 -15.30 9.35
C ASN A 45 4.99 -14.00 9.77
N HIS A 46 4.19 -13.42 8.87
CA HIS A 46 3.39 -12.25 9.21
C HIS A 46 2.41 -12.53 10.35
N LEU A 47 1.68 -13.65 10.29
CA LEU A 47 0.73 -14.03 11.33
C LEU A 47 1.39 -14.23 12.69
N ASN A 48 2.61 -14.82 12.71
CA ASN A 48 3.38 -15.02 13.93
C ASN A 48 3.83 -13.71 14.60
N HIS A 49 3.87 -12.60 13.85
CA HIS A 49 4.19 -11.28 14.37
C HIS A 49 2.97 -10.43 14.74
N VAL A 50 1.77 -10.95 14.57
CA VAL A 50 0.54 -10.30 15.04
C VAL A 50 0.41 -10.53 16.54
N ILE A 51 0.49 -9.47 17.32
CA ILE A 51 0.56 -9.52 18.79
C ILE A 51 -0.72 -10.10 19.39
N SER A 52 -1.88 -9.82 18.82
CA SER A 52 -3.18 -10.22 19.37
C SER A 52 -4.12 -10.65 18.25
N ASN A 53 -4.82 -11.76 18.48
CA ASN A 53 -5.84 -12.28 17.57
C ASN A 53 -5.39 -12.44 16.09
N PRO A 54 -4.31 -13.19 15.80
CA PRO A 54 -3.83 -13.36 14.44
C PRO A 54 -4.87 -13.98 13.48
N LYS A 55 -5.79 -14.78 13.99
CA LYS A 55 -6.88 -15.40 13.20
C LYS A 55 -7.75 -14.36 12.49
N PHE A 56 -7.92 -13.18 13.06
CA PHE A 56 -8.65 -12.09 12.43
C PHE A 56 -8.03 -11.66 11.09
N MET A 57 -6.70 -11.79 10.96
CA MET A 57 -5.96 -11.38 9.77
C MET A 57 -5.82 -12.47 8.71
N TYR A 58 -6.25 -13.70 8.94
CA TYR A 58 -6.06 -14.82 8.01
C TYR A 58 -6.60 -14.50 6.62
N SER A 59 -7.86 -14.14 6.51
CA SER A 59 -8.48 -13.86 5.21
C SER A 59 -7.76 -12.73 4.47
N ALA A 60 -7.40 -11.66 5.17
CA ALA A 60 -6.71 -10.52 4.58
C ALA A 60 -5.31 -10.91 4.06
N PHE A 61 -4.50 -11.58 4.87
CA PHE A 61 -3.14 -11.94 4.49
C PHE A 61 -3.08 -13.00 3.40
N TYR A 62 -3.96 -14.00 3.43
CA TYR A 62 -4.01 -15.01 2.35
C TYR A 62 -4.61 -14.46 1.05
N SER A 63 -5.45 -13.43 1.12
CA SER A 63 -6.00 -12.78 -0.07
C SER A 63 -5.06 -11.79 -0.70
N PHE A 64 -4.28 -11.06 0.11
CA PHE A 64 -3.37 -10.02 -0.37
C PHE A 64 -2.13 -9.94 0.54
N ASP A 65 -1.14 -10.75 0.23
CA ASP A 65 0.12 -10.83 0.97
C ASP A 65 1.15 -9.78 0.51
N SER A 66 2.34 -9.83 1.11
CA SER A 66 3.44 -8.92 0.75
C SER A 66 3.90 -9.09 -0.70
N SER A 67 3.92 -10.31 -1.22
CA SER A 67 4.29 -10.57 -2.61
C SER A 67 3.33 -9.88 -3.58
N ARG A 68 2.02 -9.98 -3.33
CA ARG A 68 1.01 -9.28 -4.13
C ARG A 68 1.10 -7.76 -4.04
N MET A 69 1.48 -7.23 -2.87
CA MET A 69 1.71 -5.80 -2.72
C MET A 69 2.92 -5.34 -3.54
N ILE A 70 4.01 -6.10 -3.53
CA ILE A 70 5.19 -5.83 -4.35
C ILE A 70 4.83 -5.86 -5.83
N ASP A 71 4.19 -6.94 -6.30
CA ASP A 71 3.76 -7.10 -7.69
C ASP A 71 2.85 -5.94 -8.14
N PHE A 72 1.90 -5.56 -7.29
CA PHE A 72 1.02 -4.42 -7.58
C PHE A 72 1.81 -3.13 -7.82
N LEU A 73 2.75 -2.79 -6.93
CA LEU A 73 3.54 -1.57 -7.07
C LEU A 73 4.44 -1.60 -8.30
N GLU A 74 5.05 -2.75 -8.60
CA GLU A 74 5.89 -2.91 -9.79
C GLU A 74 5.06 -2.80 -11.08
N GLN A 75 3.86 -3.37 -11.12
CA GLN A 75 2.93 -3.22 -12.23
C GLN A 75 2.46 -1.77 -12.43
N GLU A 76 2.32 -1.02 -11.35
CA GLU A 76 2.03 0.42 -11.40
C GLU A 76 3.27 1.28 -11.71
N GLY A 77 4.44 0.65 -11.90
CA GLY A 77 5.66 1.30 -12.36
C GLY A 77 6.61 1.77 -11.26
N LEU A 78 6.43 1.28 -10.01
CA LEU A 78 7.33 1.60 -8.91
C LEU A 78 8.33 0.46 -8.67
N ALA A 79 9.60 0.70 -8.95
CA ALA A 79 10.67 -0.23 -8.62
C ALA A 79 10.90 -0.27 -7.10
N VAL A 80 10.95 -1.46 -6.53
CA VAL A 80 11.17 -1.70 -5.11
C VAL A 80 12.46 -2.46 -4.86
N LYS A 81 12.93 -2.46 -3.60
CA LYS A 81 14.09 -3.20 -3.11
C LYS A 81 13.80 -3.77 -1.73
N THR A 82 14.38 -4.93 -1.44
CA THR A 82 14.35 -5.54 -0.12
C THR A 82 15.67 -5.29 0.60
N GLU A 83 15.60 -4.80 1.83
CA GLU A 83 16.75 -4.53 2.69
C GLU A 83 16.80 -5.50 3.88
N ARG A 84 17.83 -5.35 4.72
CA ARG A 84 18.02 -6.17 5.92
C ARG A 84 16.71 -6.26 6.74
N GLY A 85 16.39 -7.47 7.21
CA GLY A 85 15.15 -7.76 7.92
C GLY A 85 13.93 -7.83 7.01
N ASN A 86 14.12 -8.11 5.74
CA ASN A 86 13.09 -8.24 4.71
C ASN A 86 12.21 -6.99 4.55
N ARG A 87 12.71 -5.82 4.93
CA ARG A 87 11.99 -4.56 4.77
C ARG A 87 12.00 -4.11 3.32
N VAL A 88 10.82 -3.82 2.80
CA VAL A 88 10.66 -3.40 1.40
C VAL A 88 10.48 -1.89 1.31
N PHE A 89 11.31 -1.28 0.49
CA PHE A 89 11.30 0.15 0.16
C PHE A 89 11.30 0.34 -1.34
N GLN A 90 10.91 1.52 -1.80
CA GLN A 90 11.12 1.93 -3.20
C GLN A 90 12.61 2.19 -3.47
N GLN A 91 13.05 1.99 -4.72
CA GLN A 91 14.45 2.17 -5.12
C GLN A 91 14.97 3.59 -4.85
N SER A 92 14.12 4.59 -5.01
CA SER A 92 14.48 6.01 -4.86
C SER A 92 14.68 6.46 -3.41
N ASP A 93 14.24 5.66 -2.43
CA ASP A 93 14.19 6.04 -1.00
C ASP A 93 13.32 7.28 -0.69
N LYS A 94 12.40 7.64 -1.59
CA LYS A 94 11.51 8.79 -1.43
C LYS A 94 10.06 8.35 -1.26
N SER A 95 9.48 8.59 -0.11
CA SER A 95 8.06 8.27 0.15
C SER A 95 7.09 8.96 -0.82
N SER A 96 7.50 10.08 -1.40
CA SER A 96 6.74 10.76 -2.46
C SER A 96 6.44 9.88 -3.66
N ASP A 97 7.36 8.99 -4.03
CA ASP A 97 7.19 8.15 -5.21
C ASP A 97 6.14 7.06 -4.98
N VAL A 98 6.08 6.52 -3.76
CA VAL A 98 4.99 5.61 -3.36
C VAL A 98 3.64 6.31 -3.46
N LEU A 99 3.55 7.54 -2.93
CA LEU A 99 2.30 8.32 -3.00
C LEU A 99 1.89 8.65 -4.42
N GLN A 100 2.84 9.09 -5.25
CA GLN A 100 2.58 9.39 -6.66
C GLN A 100 2.09 8.16 -7.42
N THR A 101 2.68 6.99 -7.15
CA THR A 101 2.26 5.72 -7.75
C THR A 101 0.82 5.39 -7.37
N LEU A 102 0.47 5.47 -6.09
CA LEU A 102 -0.89 5.21 -5.64
C LEU A 102 -1.90 6.22 -6.19
N GLN A 103 -1.54 7.50 -6.23
CA GLN A 103 -2.40 8.54 -6.81
C GLN A 103 -2.60 8.35 -8.31
N LYS A 104 -1.55 7.94 -9.03
CA LYS A 104 -1.65 7.59 -10.45
C LYS A 104 -2.58 6.39 -10.66
N ALA A 105 -2.45 5.36 -9.82
CA ALA A 105 -3.32 4.20 -9.85
C ALA A 105 -4.80 4.55 -9.63
N LEU A 106 -5.10 5.48 -8.70
CA LEU A 106 -6.45 6.00 -8.47
C LEU A 106 -6.99 6.75 -9.70
N ARG A 107 -6.18 7.65 -10.28
CA ARG A 107 -6.57 8.43 -11.47
C ARG A 107 -6.88 7.54 -12.67
N ARG A 108 -6.06 6.53 -12.93
CA ARG A 108 -6.28 5.57 -14.02
C ARG A 108 -7.60 4.81 -13.90
N ARG A 109 -8.10 4.66 -12.68
CA ARG A 109 -9.36 3.97 -12.35
C ARG A 109 -10.54 4.94 -12.16
N ASN A 110 -10.37 6.20 -12.52
CA ASN A 110 -11.39 7.24 -12.38
C ASN A 110 -11.95 7.39 -10.95
N VAL A 111 -11.13 7.12 -9.93
CA VAL A 111 -11.51 7.34 -8.53
C VAL A 111 -11.56 8.83 -8.26
N THR A 112 -12.69 9.30 -7.76
CA THR A 112 -12.87 10.69 -7.33
C THR A 112 -12.23 10.91 -5.96
N VAL A 113 -11.52 12.02 -5.79
CA VAL A 113 -10.94 12.41 -4.48
C VAL A 113 -11.53 13.76 -4.08
N ARG A 114 -12.12 13.81 -2.89
CA ARG A 114 -12.62 15.03 -2.26
C ARG A 114 -11.79 15.31 -1.01
N LEU A 115 -11.12 16.46 -0.98
CA LEU A 115 -10.30 16.94 0.14
C LEU A 115 -11.07 18.00 0.93
N HIS A 116 -10.78 18.14 2.24
CA HIS A 116 -11.39 19.07 3.22
C HIS A 116 -12.78 18.67 3.69
#